data_aa86502ce20bf5d6a5e12c56917d2ef0
#
_entry.id   aa86502ce20bf5d6a5e12c56917d2ef0
#
_cell.length_a   1.000
_cell.length_b   1.000
_cell.length_c   1.000
_cell.angle_alpha   90.00
_cell.angle_beta   90.00
_cell.angle_gamma   90.00
#
_symmetry.space_group_name_H-M   'P 1'
#
loop_
_entity.id
_entity.type
_entity.pdbx_description
1 polymer ?
#
loop_
_entity_poly.entity_id
_entity_poly.type
_entity_poly.pdbx_seq_one_letter_code
_entity_poly.pdbx_strand_id
1 'polypeptide(L)'
;MQKCAHKRLQGLPDERPLFITLNPDTPPRDDLVFHEYEFDHPQFDAAAEAAVRGLKRIQGQDGLWIAGAWMGRGFHEDGLKSGLSPALSLGGSVPWTPEGVDIVQPMRKPRLVEVAAEVSV
;
A
#
# COMPACT_ATOMS: atom_id res chain seq x y z
N MET A 1 -9.18 15.50 -16.91
CA MET A 1 -10.33 14.64 -16.55
C MET A 1 -10.09 13.22 -17.02
N GLN A 2 -10.01 12.26 -16.11
CA GLN A 2 -9.81 10.85 -16.46
C GLN A 2 -11.13 10.11 -16.26
N LYS A 3 -11.73 9.64 -17.36
CA LYS A 3 -12.95 8.82 -17.33
C LYS A 3 -12.57 7.37 -17.60
N CYS A 4 -12.82 6.48 -16.66
CA CYS A 4 -12.66 5.04 -16.85
C CYS A 4 -14.01 4.35 -17.00
N ALA A 5 -14.23 3.65 -18.11
CA ALA A 5 -15.38 2.78 -18.28
C ALA A 5 -15.06 1.42 -17.63
N HIS A 6 -15.52 1.18 -16.43
CA HIS A 6 -15.28 -0.06 -15.66
C HIS A 6 -15.84 -1.31 -16.33
N LYS A 7 -16.86 -1.16 -17.19
CA LYS A 7 -17.48 -2.31 -17.87
C LYS A 7 -16.48 -3.17 -18.65
N ARG A 8 -15.50 -2.55 -19.33
CA ARG A 8 -14.49 -3.27 -20.11
C ARG A 8 -13.48 -4.00 -19.25
N LEU A 9 -13.17 -3.47 -18.08
CA LEU A 9 -12.20 -4.07 -17.16
C LEU A 9 -12.79 -5.22 -16.34
N GLN A 10 -14.09 -5.16 -16.05
CA GLN A 10 -14.77 -6.12 -15.18
C GLN A 10 -15.79 -6.99 -15.90
N GLY A 11 -15.91 -6.90 -17.24
CA GLY A 11 -16.86 -7.70 -18.01
C GLY A 11 -18.32 -7.40 -17.70
N LEU A 12 -18.64 -6.16 -17.31
CA LEU A 12 -20.01 -5.75 -17.01
C LEU A 12 -20.86 -5.64 -18.30
N PRO A 13 -22.17 -5.99 -18.24
CA PRO A 13 -23.07 -5.88 -19.38
C PRO A 13 -23.16 -4.45 -19.91
N ASP A 14 -23.30 -4.30 -21.24
CA ASP A 14 -23.39 -3.00 -21.90
C ASP A 14 -24.64 -2.20 -21.48
N GLU A 15 -25.69 -2.88 -21.07
CA GLU A 15 -26.96 -2.29 -20.63
C GLU A 15 -26.85 -1.59 -19.25
N ARG A 16 -25.76 -1.86 -18.53
CA ARG A 16 -25.51 -1.27 -17.21
C ARG A 16 -24.12 -0.62 -17.18
N PRO A 17 -23.94 0.52 -17.88
CA PRO A 17 -22.66 1.20 -17.90
C PRO A 17 -22.34 1.79 -16.52
N LEU A 18 -21.13 1.49 -16.02
CA LEU A 18 -20.60 2.07 -14.80
C LEU A 18 -19.35 2.89 -15.14
N PHE A 19 -19.31 4.12 -14.62
CA PHE A 19 -18.20 5.04 -14.83
C PHE A 19 -17.60 5.47 -13.51
N ILE A 20 -16.27 5.56 -13.46
CA ILE A 20 -15.55 6.28 -12.40
C ILE A 20 -14.96 7.53 -13.04
N THR A 21 -15.18 8.66 -12.40
CA THR A 21 -14.64 9.96 -12.84
C THR A 21 -13.84 10.54 -11.70
N LEU A 22 -12.60 10.95 -11.99
CA LEU A 22 -11.73 11.61 -11.04
C LEU A 22 -11.73 13.11 -11.33
N ASN A 23 -11.97 13.93 -10.29
CA ASN A 23 -11.94 15.39 -10.34
C ASN A 23 -12.66 15.95 -11.60
N PRO A 24 -13.98 15.74 -11.74
CA PRO A 24 -14.70 16.19 -12.94
C PRO A 24 -14.76 17.72 -13.00
N ASP A 25 -14.43 18.30 -14.16
CA ASP A 25 -14.60 19.75 -14.40
C ASP A 25 -16.08 20.15 -14.40
N THR A 26 -16.95 19.24 -14.81
CA THR A 26 -18.40 19.39 -14.74
C THR A 26 -18.95 18.22 -13.94
N PRO A 27 -19.66 18.48 -12.83
CA PRO A 27 -20.25 17.41 -12.03
C PRO A 27 -21.18 16.55 -12.86
N PRO A 28 -21.23 15.23 -12.62
CA PRO A 28 -22.28 14.39 -13.17
C PRO A 28 -23.65 14.79 -12.60
N ARG A 29 -24.72 14.36 -13.25
CA ARG A 29 -26.08 14.56 -12.72
C ARG A 29 -26.24 13.79 -11.41
N ASP A 30 -26.82 14.41 -10.40
CA ASP A 30 -26.95 13.85 -9.04
C ASP A 30 -27.74 12.53 -9.03
N ASP A 31 -28.76 12.39 -9.90
CA ASP A 31 -29.56 11.18 -10.02
C ASP A 31 -28.78 9.98 -10.62
N LEU A 32 -27.59 10.20 -11.18
CA LEU A 32 -26.71 9.20 -11.75
C LEU A 32 -25.47 8.94 -10.90
N VAL A 33 -25.32 9.64 -9.76
CA VAL A 33 -24.20 9.44 -8.83
C VAL A 33 -24.58 8.37 -7.83
N PHE A 34 -23.89 7.24 -7.87
CA PHE A 34 -24.07 6.18 -6.88
C PHE A 34 -23.32 6.49 -5.60
N HIS A 35 -22.12 7.04 -5.74
CA HIS A 35 -21.27 7.38 -4.61
C HIS A 35 -20.18 8.38 -4.99
N GLU A 36 -19.78 9.21 -4.03
CA GLU A 36 -18.66 10.14 -4.13
C GLU A 36 -17.71 9.91 -2.94
N TYR A 37 -16.41 9.89 -3.23
CA TYR A 37 -15.36 9.73 -2.23
C TYR A 37 -14.30 10.80 -2.42
N GLU A 38 -13.75 11.26 -1.33
CA GLU A 38 -12.53 12.04 -1.31
C GLU A 38 -11.36 11.16 -0.85
N PHE A 39 -10.27 11.16 -1.64
CA PHE A 39 -9.09 10.38 -1.35
C PHE A 39 -7.83 11.24 -1.47
N ASP A 40 -6.94 11.08 -0.50
CA ASP A 40 -5.58 11.56 -0.61
C ASP A 40 -4.76 10.57 -1.44
N HIS A 41 -4.21 11.04 -2.57
CA HIS A 41 -3.37 10.24 -3.44
C HIS A 41 -1.90 10.58 -3.23
N PRO A 42 -1.02 9.58 -3.02
CA PRO A 42 0.42 9.82 -2.99
C PRO A 42 0.91 10.44 -4.29
N GLN A 43 1.77 11.45 -4.19
CA GLN A 43 2.43 12.05 -5.34
C GLN A 43 3.76 11.33 -5.58
N PHE A 44 3.95 10.83 -6.80
CA PHE A 44 5.16 10.10 -7.21
C PHE A 44 6.14 11.03 -7.92
N ASP A 45 6.65 12.00 -7.19
CA ASP A 45 7.69 12.91 -7.66
C ASP A 45 9.10 12.44 -7.25
N ALA A 46 10.12 13.18 -7.69
CA ALA A 46 11.51 12.87 -7.41
C ALA A 46 11.83 12.89 -5.90
N ALA A 47 11.13 13.74 -5.12
CA ALA A 47 11.30 13.81 -3.67
C ALA A 47 10.73 12.57 -2.99
N ALA A 48 9.54 12.13 -3.40
CA ALA A 48 8.92 10.89 -2.93
C ALA A 48 9.80 9.67 -3.24
N GLU A 49 10.33 9.58 -4.47
CA GLU A 49 11.24 8.49 -4.83
C GLU A 49 12.53 8.48 -3.99
N ALA A 50 13.10 9.67 -3.71
CA ALA A 50 14.26 9.79 -2.85
C ALA A 50 13.94 9.36 -1.40
N ALA A 51 12.78 9.74 -0.88
CA ALA A 51 12.30 9.34 0.44
C ALA A 51 12.14 7.81 0.53
N VAL A 52 11.52 7.17 -0.47
CA VAL A 52 11.36 5.70 -0.51
C VAL A 52 12.73 5.00 -0.50
N ARG A 53 13.72 5.51 -1.26
CA ARG A 53 15.10 4.98 -1.18
C ARG A 53 15.70 5.14 0.21
N GLY A 54 15.38 6.24 0.91
CA GLY A 54 15.77 6.49 2.30
C GLY A 54 15.15 5.48 3.27
N LEU A 55 13.85 5.18 3.10
CA LEU A 55 13.12 4.22 3.93
C LEU A 55 13.69 2.80 3.87
N LYS A 56 14.20 2.37 2.73
CA LYS A 56 14.86 1.06 2.60
C LYS A 56 16.04 0.88 3.57
N ARG A 57 16.70 1.97 3.98
CA ARG A 57 17.84 1.92 4.89
C ARG A 57 17.43 1.75 6.36
N ILE A 58 16.22 2.14 6.72
CA ILE A 58 15.72 2.06 8.10
C ILE A 58 14.81 0.85 8.32
N GLN A 59 14.50 0.09 7.28
CA GLN A 59 13.73 -1.15 7.42
C GLN A 59 14.43 -2.13 8.36
N GLY A 60 13.70 -2.61 9.35
CA GLY A 60 14.21 -3.55 10.37
C GLY A 60 15.11 -2.92 11.45
N GLN A 61 15.35 -1.59 11.41
CA GLN A 61 16.06 -0.90 12.49
C GLN A 61 15.14 -0.72 13.70
N ASP A 62 15.61 -1.11 14.85
CA ASP A 62 14.88 -0.98 16.13
C ASP A 62 13.44 -1.55 16.09
N GLY A 63 13.19 -2.54 15.23
CA GLY A 63 11.89 -3.17 15.03
C GLY A 63 10.91 -2.38 14.15
N LEU A 64 11.34 -1.28 13.53
CA LEU A 64 10.52 -0.48 12.64
C LEU A 64 10.45 -1.11 11.25
N TRP A 65 9.22 -1.35 10.79
CA TRP A 65 8.94 -1.86 9.45
C TRP A 65 7.86 -1.01 8.79
N ILE A 66 8.08 -0.63 7.55
CA ILE A 66 7.19 0.22 6.77
C ILE A 66 6.82 -0.52 5.50
N ALA A 67 5.53 -0.54 5.17
CA ALA A 67 5.00 -1.13 3.95
C ALA A 67 3.87 -0.27 3.39
N GLY A 68 3.64 -0.36 2.10
CA GLY A 68 2.55 0.31 1.40
C GLY A 68 2.78 0.35 -0.11
N ALA A 69 1.72 0.38 -0.89
CA ALA A 69 1.80 0.44 -2.36
C ALA A 69 2.57 1.68 -2.84
N TRP A 70 2.56 2.76 -2.08
CA TRP A 70 3.28 4.01 -2.35
C TRP A 70 4.81 3.88 -2.31
N MET A 71 5.33 2.77 -1.77
CA MET A 71 6.77 2.45 -1.84
C MET A 71 7.21 1.98 -3.23
N GLY A 72 6.25 1.67 -4.11
CA GLY A 72 6.42 1.43 -5.53
C GLY A 72 5.73 2.52 -6.35
N ARG A 73 4.91 2.12 -7.28
CA ARG A 73 4.13 3.00 -8.17
C ARG A 73 2.65 3.10 -7.79
N GLY A 74 2.26 2.53 -6.64
CA GLY A 74 0.90 2.58 -6.12
C GLY A 74 -0.04 1.49 -6.64
N PHE A 75 0.47 0.46 -7.31
CA PHE A 75 -0.32 -0.67 -7.79
C PHE A 75 -0.48 -1.76 -6.72
N HIS A 76 -1.45 -2.65 -6.90
CA HIS A 76 -1.70 -3.77 -5.98
C HIS A 76 -0.46 -4.65 -5.77
N GLU A 77 0.28 -4.90 -6.85
CA GLU A 77 1.52 -5.68 -6.79
C GLU A 77 2.61 -4.99 -5.95
N ASP A 78 2.71 -3.67 -6.02
CA ASP A 78 3.64 -2.90 -5.18
C ASP A 78 3.26 -3.03 -3.70
N GLY A 79 1.96 -2.98 -3.40
CA GLY A 79 1.44 -3.20 -2.05
C GLY A 79 1.78 -4.58 -1.52
N LEU A 80 1.55 -5.63 -2.33
CA LEU A 80 1.90 -7.00 -1.98
C LEU A 80 3.40 -7.15 -1.73
N LYS A 81 4.25 -6.71 -2.65
CA LYS A 81 5.71 -6.81 -2.52
C LYS A 81 6.24 -6.07 -1.30
N SER A 82 5.73 -4.85 -1.06
CA SER A 82 6.16 -4.06 0.09
C SER A 82 5.76 -4.68 1.42
N GLY A 83 4.63 -5.39 1.49
CA GLY A 83 4.18 -6.12 2.68
C GLY A 83 4.92 -7.45 2.87
N LEU A 84 5.24 -8.16 1.78
CA LEU A 84 6.00 -9.41 1.84
C LEU A 84 7.42 -9.20 2.36
N SER A 85 8.07 -8.09 2.03
CA SER A 85 9.44 -7.81 2.45
C SER A 85 9.60 -7.87 3.98
N PRO A 86 8.87 -7.10 4.80
CA PRO A 86 8.95 -7.23 6.25
C PRO A 86 8.43 -8.58 6.76
N ALA A 87 7.38 -9.13 6.19
CA ALA A 87 6.83 -10.41 6.63
C ALA A 87 7.85 -11.55 6.52
N LEU A 88 8.51 -11.68 5.37
CA LEU A 88 9.56 -12.69 5.15
C LEU A 88 10.81 -12.41 6.00
N SER A 89 11.18 -11.15 6.16
CA SER A 89 12.32 -10.74 7.01
C SER A 89 12.09 -11.09 8.49
N LEU A 90 10.83 -11.09 8.94
CA LEU A 90 10.43 -11.50 10.28
C LEU A 90 10.21 -13.01 10.43
N GLY A 91 10.49 -13.80 9.40
CA GLY A 91 10.37 -15.26 9.43
C GLY A 91 9.04 -15.81 8.93
N GLY A 92 8.20 -14.98 8.33
CA GLY A 92 7.00 -15.43 7.63
C GLY A 92 7.34 -16.26 6.40
N SER A 93 6.36 -16.99 5.88
CA SER A 93 6.49 -17.79 4.67
C SER A 93 5.26 -17.68 3.79
N VAL A 94 5.45 -17.90 2.49
CA VAL A 94 4.36 -17.97 1.50
C VAL A 94 4.48 -19.28 0.71
N PRO A 95 3.37 -19.87 0.22
CA PRO A 95 3.39 -21.15 -0.49
C PRO A 95 3.89 -21.05 -1.96
N TRP A 96 4.38 -19.91 -2.38
CA TRP A 96 4.96 -19.68 -3.70
C TRP A 96 6.33 -19.01 -3.56
N THR A 97 7.11 -18.98 -4.64
CA THR A 97 8.39 -18.25 -4.68
C THR A 97 8.11 -16.78 -4.97
N PRO A 98 8.37 -15.86 -4.03
CA PRO A 98 8.17 -14.42 -4.26
C PRO A 98 9.28 -13.87 -5.15
N GLU A 99 8.90 -13.18 -6.24
CA GLU A 99 9.83 -12.52 -7.14
C GLU A 99 9.91 -11.01 -6.87
N GLY A 100 11.13 -10.46 -6.92
CA GLY A 100 11.36 -9.02 -6.77
C GLY A 100 11.01 -8.48 -5.38
N VAL A 101 11.14 -9.32 -4.34
CA VAL A 101 10.96 -8.95 -2.93
C VAL A 101 12.30 -8.90 -2.23
N ASP A 102 12.64 -7.75 -1.67
CA ASP A 102 13.86 -7.56 -0.88
C ASP A 102 13.67 -8.15 0.53
N ILE A 103 14.49 -9.13 0.91
CA ILE A 103 14.52 -9.65 2.28
C ILE A 103 15.61 -8.89 3.04
N VAL A 104 15.22 -8.19 4.09
CA VAL A 104 16.12 -7.37 4.91
C VAL A 104 16.46 -8.13 6.19
N GLN A 105 17.75 -8.27 6.48
CA GLN A 105 18.19 -8.80 7.77
C GLN A 105 17.99 -7.73 8.85
N PRO A 106 17.17 -8.00 9.89
CA PRO A 106 16.98 -7.04 10.97
C PRO A 106 18.32 -6.77 11.69
N MET A 107 18.70 -5.52 11.78
CA MET A 107 20.01 -5.12 12.34
C MET A 107 20.10 -5.31 13.87
N ARG A 108 18.99 -5.50 14.55
CA ARG A 108 18.93 -5.83 15.99
C ARG A 108 17.79 -6.79 16.27
N LYS A 109 18.06 -7.80 17.12
CA LYS A 109 17.00 -8.56 17.74
C LYS A 109 16.16 -7.59 18.57
N PRO A 110 14.83 -7.63 18.51
CA PRO A 110 14.00 -6.83 19.39
C PRO A 110 14.41 -7.14 20.85
N ARG A 111 14.82 -6.13 21.59
CA ARG A 111 15.00 -6.25 23.03
C ARG A 111 13.59 -6.36 23.59
N LEU A 112 13.18 -7.57 23.96
CA LEU A 112 12.00 -7.73 24.80
C LEU A 112 12.27 -6.96 26.08
N VAL A 113 11.65 -5.80 26.24
CA VAL A 113 11.58 -5.13 27.52
C VAL A 113 10.62 -5.97 28.35
N GLU A 114 11.16 -6.84 29.21
CA GLU A 114 10.37 -7.41 30.30
C GLU A 114 9.88 -6.24 31.15
N VAL A 115 8.63 -5.87 30.97
CA VAL A 115 7.94 -5.02 31.93
C VAL A 115 7.73 -5.90 33.16
N ALA A 116 8.65 -5.79 34.12
CA ALA A 116 8.47 -6.36 35.42
C ALA A 116 7.20 -5.72 36.01
N ALA A 117 6.13 -6.51 36.10
CA ALA A 117 4.94 -6.13 36.85
C ALA A 117 5.30 -6.23 38.30
N GLU A 118 5.77 -5.13 38.90
CA GLU A 118 5.75 -4.96 40.37
C GLU A 118 4.28 -4.82 40.76
N VAL A 119 3.66 -5.92 41.08
CA VAL A 119 2.43 -5.95 41.87
C VAL A 119 2.88 -5.84 43.30
N SER A 120 2.90 -4.61 43.87
CA SER A 120 2.95 -4.41 45.30
C SER A 120 1.58 -4.76 45.89
N VAL A 121 1.57 -5.71 46.81
CA VAL A 121 0.47 -6.08 47.71
C VAL A 121 0.38 -5.04 48.85
#